data_74de8cd05a2fc0e2ac759d906a41dd94
#
_entry.id   74de8cd05a2fc0e2ac759d906a41dd94
#
_cell.length_a   1.000
_cell.length_b   1.000
_cell.length_c   1.000
_cell.angle_alpha   90.00
_cell.angle_beta   90.00
_cell.angle_gamma   90.00
#
_symmetry.space_group_name_H-M   'P 1'
#
loop_
_entity.id
_entity.type
_entity.pdbx_description
1 polymer ?
#
loop_
_entity_poly.entity_id
_entity_poly.type
_entity_poly.pdbx_seq_one_letter_code
_entity_poly.pdbx_strand_id
1 'polypeptide(L)'
;SEMCIRDRCNVDWDAMKKAGLSEGQKQIYEAFQTYGVKDYTVIQKGDVKIAVLGVFGKDSLDCAPTCELLFKDPSEAARETVEEIKKNEDVDMIACVSHSGTWEDEKVSEDEILAKNVPDIDLIVSGHTHTQLAEPILQGDTCIVSCGEYGKNLGTLSMTQKENGRWETDTYELVPVTDKIKADEATQKKIDELSDTVDTNYLSNFGYTREEILAENDIEFNSLSEMETKHEELNLGDIISDAYVYAVENTGDSDGEKVDVAIVPAGTVRDTYTKGNITVEQVYNSFSLGTGKDGLAGYPLISAYLTGKELKTVAEVDASISDFMTIARLYCSGMNFTYNPHRMILNKVTDCYLTGKDGEREEIQDDKLYHVVTDLYTGRMLGSVLDKSYGLISIVPKDKNGNPIENLEDYAVMDGKKELKAWAAIAEYMQSFEDTDKDGIANVPKYYDTTHERKVIDSSKNIINLIKHPNK
;
A
#
# COMPACT_ATOMS: atom_id res chain seq x y z
N SER A 1 4.12 -2.18 14.15
CA SER A 1 4.40 -0.95 13.36
C SER A 1 4.15 0.35 14.13
N GLU A 2 3.29 0.41 15.13
CA GLU A 2 3.04 1.65 15.90
C GLU A 2 4.25 2.11 16.73
N MET A 3 5.14 1.22 17.13
CA MET A 3 6.37 1.61 17.86
C MET A 3 7.38 2.34 16.97
N CYS A 4 7.37 2.12 15.66
CA CYS A 4 8.19 2.91 14.73
C CYS A 4 7.76 4.38 14.64
N ILE A 5 6.58 4.73 15.15
CA ILE A 5 6.03 6.09 15.10
C ILE A 5 6.50 6.93 16.27
N ARG A 6 6.86 6.32 17.41
CA ARG A 6 7.06 7.03 18.68
C ARG A 6 8.37 7.80 18.73
N ASP A 7 9.50 7.16 18.46
CA ASP A 7 10.81 7.78 18.55
C ASP A 7 11.52 7.67 17.20
N ARG A 8 11.69 8.79 16.48
CA ARG A 8 12.26 8.84 15.13
C ARG A 8 13.44 9.80 15.09
N CYS A 9 14.63 9.24 14.89
CA CYS A 9 15.84 10.03 14.85
C CYS A 9 16.08 10.73 13.49
N ASN A 10 15.39 10.35 12.43
CA ASN A 10 15.69 10.86 11.09
C ASN A 10 14.68 11.88 10.54
N VAL A 11 13.75 12.42 11.34
CA VAL A 11 12.93 13.56 10.89
C VAL A 11 13.79 14.82 10.88
N ASP A 12 13.88 15.51 9.75
CA ASP A 12 14.71 16.71 9.60
C ASP A 12 13.95 18.00 9.97
N TRP A 13 13.71 18.14 11.29
CA TRP A 13 13.06 19.33 11.81
C TRP A 13 13.86 20.61 11.58
N ASP A 14 15.19 20.54 11.50
CA ASP A 14 16.05 21.71 11.33
C ASP A 14 15.94 22.26 9.91
N ALA A 15 15.95 21.40 8.90
CA ALA A 15 15.73 21.82 7.51
C ALA A 15 14.34 22.43 7.33
N MET A 16 13.28 21.79 7.87
CA MET A 16 11.92 22.30 7.78
C MET A 16 11.74 23.64 8.50
N LYS A 17 12.27 23.80 9.71
CA LYS A 17 12.24 25.09 10.46
C LYS A 17 12.98 26.19 9.72
N LYS A 18 14.11 25.89 9.09
CA LYS A 18 14.90 26.84 8.31
C LYS A 18 14.15 27.31 7.05
N ALA A 19 13.39 26.40 6.43
CA ALA A 19 12.55 26.73 5.27
C ALA A 19 11.25 27.47 5.63
N GLY A 20 10.84 27.39 6.90
CA GLY A 20 9.55 27.87 7.37
C GLY A 20 8.49 26.75 7.32
N LEU A 21 8.04 26.27 8.48
CA LEU A 21 7.08 25.19 8.59
C LEU A 21 5.76 25.52 7.90
N SER A 22 5.21 24.58 7.10
CA SER A 22 3.83 24.63 6.65
C SER A 22 2.86 24.49 7.84
N GLU A 23 1.57 24.73 7.63
CA GLU A 23 0.57 24.59 8.69
C GLU A 23 0.47 23.13 9.15
N GLY A 24 0.49 22.16 8.22
CA GLY A 24 0.52 20.72 8.54
C GLY A 24 1.78 20.33 9.32
N GLN A 25 2.95 20.80 8.89
CA GLN A 25 4.22 20.55 9.60
C GLN A 25 4.23 21.14 11.03
N LYS A 26 3.60 22.30 11.26
CA LYS A 26 3.47 22.88 12.61
C LYS A 26 2.59 21.99 13.49
N GLN A 27 1.45 21.53 12.99
CA GLN A 27 0.56 20.65 13.76
C GLN A 27 1.25 19.34 14.13
N ILE A 28 1.97 18.73 13.18
CA ILE A 28 2.74 17.51 13.44
C ILE A 28 3.85 17.79 14.46
N TYR A 29 4.58 18.91 14.34
CA TYR A 29 5.61 19.27 15.28
C TYR A 29 5.06 19.44 16.71
N GLU A 30 3.94 20.14 16.88
CA GLU A 30 3.26 20.31 18.16
C GLU A 30 2.77 18.97 18.72
N ALA A 31 2.25 18.08 17.89
CA ALA A 31 1.87 16.73 18.28
C ALA A 31 3.07 15.93 18.80
N PHE A 32 4.21 15.96 18.09
CA PHE A 32 5.45 15.32 18.52
C PHE A 32 5.93 15.84 19.87
N GLN A 33 5.90 17.17 20.06
CA GLN A 33 6.28 17.78 21.35
C GLN A 33 5.32 17.36 22.48
N THR A 34 4.02 17.39 22.22
CA THR A 34 2.98 17.04 23.21
C THR A 34 3.05 15.56 23.62
N TYR A 35 3.30 14.68 22.65
CA TYR A 35 3.46 13.24 22.89
C TYR A 35 4.82 12.89 23.52
N GLY A 36 5.82 13.76 23.38
CA GLY A 36 7.16 13.57 23.89
C GLY A 36 8.02 12.64 23.04
N VAL A 37 7.86 12.72 21.70
CA VAL A 37 8.70 12.00 20.73
C VAL A 37 10.15 12.47 20.86
N LYS A 38 11.10 11.52 20.85
CA LYS A 38 12.54 11.74 21.01
C LYS A 38 13.30 11.04 19.88
N ASP A 39 14.56 11.34 19.73
CA ASP A 39 15.45 10.65 18.81
C ASP A 39 15.76 9.23 19.31
N TYR A 40 15.81 9.04 20.64
CA TYR A 40 15.93 7.74 21.28
C TYR A 40 15.30 7.74 22.68
N THR A 41 15.04 6.54 23.22
CA THR A 41 14.63 6.33 24.60
C THR A 41 15.50 5.26 25.27
N VAL A 42 15.67 5.35 26.60
CA VAL A 42 16.40 4.32 27.36
C VAL A 42 15.41 3.53 28.21
N ILE A 43 15.45 2.22 28.10
CA ILE A 43 14.60 1.29 28.83
C ILE A 43 15.47 0.45 29.77
N GLN A 44 15.09 0.36 31.03
CA GLN A 44 15.71 -0.53 32.01
C GLN A 44 14.85 -1.79 32.20
N LYS A 45 15.44 -2.95 32.01
CA LYS A 45 14.82 -4.25 32.30
C LYS A 45 15.75 -5.12 33.13
N GLY A 46 15.43 -5.27 34.41
CA GLY A 46 16.36 -5.89 35.36
C GLY A 46 17.67 -5.11 35.43
N ASP A 47 18.77 -5.79 35.19
CA ASP A 47 20.10 -5.20 35.20
C ASP A 47 20.54 -4.68 33.80
N VAL A 48 19.72 -4.86 32.76
CA VAL A 48 20.05 -4.48 31.35
C VAL A 48 19.42 -3.15 31.02
N LYS A 49 20.21 -2.21 30.52
CA LYS A 49 19.79 -0.94 29.94
C LYS A 49 19.87 -0.99 28.43
N ILE A 50 18.76 -0.67 27.77
CA ILE A 50 18.64 -0.71 26.31
C ILE A 50 18.30 0.68 25.80
N ALA A 51 19.15 1.25 24.94
CA ALA A 51 18.76 2.42 24.17
C ALA A 51 18.00 1.96 22.92
N VAL A 52 16.85 2.57 22.67
CA VAL A 52 16.00 2.26 21.52
C VAL A 52 15.86 3.52 20.68
N LEU A 53 16.25 3.45 19.40
CA LEU A 53 16.03 4.50 18.40
C LEU A 53 15.10 3.99 17.30
N GLY A 54 14.50 4.92 16.56
CA GLY A 54 13.62 4.58 15.43
C GLY A 54 14.07 5.25 14.15
N VAL A 55 13.94 4.55 13.00
CA VAL A 55 14.20 5.09 11.67
C VAL A 55 13.03 4.85 10.73
N PHE A 56 12.88 5.75 9.76
CA PHE A 56 11.93 5.65 8.66
C PHE A 56 12.70 5.58 7.35
N GLY A 57 12.45 4.53 6.56
CA GLY A 57 13.18 4.22 5.35
C GLY A 57 12.85 5.13 4.15
N LYS A 58 13.68 5.04 3.13
CA LYS A 58 13.47 5.78 1.87
C LYS A 58 12.31 5.21 1.07
N ASP A 59 12.27 3.88 0.93
CA ASP A 59 11.17 3.21 0.24
C ASP A 59 9.84 3.44 0.96
N SER A 60 9.84 3.45 2.29
CA SER A 60 8.66 3.82 3.10
C SER A 60 8.18 5.25 2.81
N LEU A 61 9.09 6.19 2.61
CA LEU A 61 8.76 7.57 2.25
C LEU A 61 8.22 7.64 0.82
N ASP A 62 8.80 6.91 -0.12
CA ASP A 62 8.31 6.81 -1.50
C ASP A 62 6.87 6.26 -1.55
N CYS A 63 6.50 5.38 -0.60
CA CYS A 63 5.14 4.86 -0.43
C CYS A 63 4.19 5.82 0.31
N ALA A 64 4.66 6.99 0.76
CA ALA A 64 3.87 7.98 1.49
C ALA A 64 3.82 9.33 0.74
N PRO A 65 3.16 9.41 -0.44
CA PRO A 65 3.22 10.58 -1.34
C PRO A 65 2.63 11.86 -0.74
N THR A 66 1.91 11.75 0.36
CA THR A 66 1.32 12.90 1.07
C THR A 66 2.08 13.30 2.31
N CYS A 67 3.22 12.68 2.57
CA CYS A 67 4.04 13.02 3.72
C CYS A 67 4.72 14.38 3.49
N GLU A 68 4.36 15.36 4.32
CA GLU A 68 4.97 16.70 4.29
C GLU A 68 6.29 16.81 5.05
N LEU A 69 6.69 15.74 5.78
CA LEU A 69 7.91 15.76 6.56
C LEU A 69 9.13 15.50 5.68
N LEU A 70 10.23 16.19 6.00
CA LEU A 70 11.54 15.87 5.44
C LEU A 70 12.29 14.92 6.36
N PHE A 71 13.01 13.99 5.75
CA PHE A 71 13.81 13.01 6.47
C PHE A 71 15.28 13.10 6.05
N LYS A 72 16.18 12.95 7.05
CA LYS A 72 17.60 12.70 6.81
C LYS A 72 17.80 11.27 6.28
N ASP A 73 18.98 11.01 5.70
CA ASP A 73 19.39 9.64 5.40
C ASP A 73 19.32 8.77 6.67
N PRO A 74 18.66 7.60 6.63
CA PRO A 74 18.48 6.75 7.82
C PRO A 74 19.79 6.34 8.49
N SER A 75 20.83 5.99 7.70
CA SER A 75 22.12 5.59 8.24
C SER A 75 22.90 6.77 8.86
N GLU A 76 22.78 7.97 8.28
CA GLU A 76 23.44 9.17 8.81
C GLU A 76 22.80 9.59 10.13
N ALA A 77 21.48 9.69 10.18
CA ALA A 77 20.76 10.06 11.41
C ALA A 77 20.93 9.02 12.53
N ALA A 78 20.86 7.73 12.20
CA ALA A 78 21.09 6.68 13.17
C ALA A 78 22.52 6.73 13.74
N ARG A 79 23.55 7.02 12.91
CA ARG A 79 24.92 7.18 13.39
C ARG A 79 25.06 8.36 14.34
N GLU A 80 24.50 9.53 13.98
CA GLU A 80 24.50 10.71 14.88
C GLU A 80 23.85 10.37 16.21
N THR A 81 22.71 9.69 16.20
CA THR A 81 21.96 9.30 17.43
C THR A 81 22.74 8.29 18.26
N VAL A 82 23.37 7.29 17.63
CA VAL A 82 24.21 6.29 18.31
C VAL A 82 25.43 6.96 18.98
N GLU A 83 26.06 7.92 18.32
CA GLU A 83 27.15 8.70 18.92
C GLU A 83 26.67 9.51 20.13
N GLU A 84 25.48 10.09 20.05
CA GLU A 84 24.86 10.80 21.17
C GLU A 84 24.55 9.85 22.34
N ILE A 85 23.96 8.68 22.08
CA ILE A 85 23.71 7.64 23.08
C ILE A 85 25.00 7.26 23.79
N LYS A 86 26.03 6.90 23.05
CA LYS A 86 27.34 6.47 23.59
C LYS A 86 28.03 7.57 24.43
N LYS A 87 27.74 8.82 24.14
CA LYS A 87 28.28 9.96 24.88
C LYS A 87 27.53 10.25 26.18
N ASN A 88 26.21 10.09 26.17
CA ASN A 88 25.35 10.60 27.24
C ASN A 88 24.82 9.49 28.17
N GLU A 89 24.81 8.25 27.68
CA GLU A 89 24.17 7.11 28.31
C GLU A 89 25.17 5.97 28.55
N ASP A 90 25.02 5.29 29.69
CA ASP A 90 25.69 4.02 29.96
C ASP A 90 24.68 2.90 29.73
N VAL A 91 24.69 2.35 28.51
CA VAL A 91 23.72 1.32 28.05
C VAL A 91 24.45 0.03 27.67
N ASP A 92 23.77 -1.09 27.87
CA ASP A 92 24.29 -2.43 27.56
C ASP A 92 23.97 -2.83 26.12
N MET A 93 22.89 -2.31 25.52
CA MET A 93 22.42 -2.63 24.18
C MET A 93 21.90 -1.40 23.46
N ILE A 94 22.13 -1.33 22.16
CA ILE A 94 21.50 -0.36 21.25
C ILE A 94 20.61 -1.12 20.28
N ALA A 95 19.29 -0.88 20.36
CA ALA A 95 18.29 -1.48 19.47
C ALA A 95 17.67 -0.41 18.56
N CYS A 96 17.44 -0.76 17.30
CA CYS A 96 16.74 0.06 16.34
C CYS A 96 15.40 -0.58 15.97
N VAL A 97 14.31 0.19 16.05
CA VAL A 97 13.01 -0.18 15.50
C VAL A 97 12.90 0.49 14.14
N SER A 98 12.97 -0.29 13.08
CA SER A 98 13.06 0.22 11.71
C SER A 98 11.76 0.03 10.94
N HIS A 99 11.37 1.08 10.20
CA HIS A 99 10.35 0.99 9.16
C HIS A 99 11.01 1.25 7.80
N SER A 100 12.10 0.49 7.51
CA SER A 100 12.87 0.59 6.27
C SER A 100 12.75 -0.70 5.43
N GLY A 101 12.92 -1.85 6.07
CA GLY A 101 12.69 -3.16 5.46
C GLY A 101 13.92 -3.91 5.01
N THR A 102 13.68 -5.17 4.65
CA THR A 102 14.68 -6.11 4.12
C THR A 102 14.23 -6.66 2.77
N TRP A 103 15.19 -6.90 1.85
CA TRP A 103 14.97 -7.48 0.52
C TRP A 103 15.94 -8.62 0.27
N GLU A 104 15.65 -9.48 -0.72
CA GLU A 104 16.56 -10.56 -1.13
C GLU A 104 17.91 -10.03 -1.67
N ASP A 105 17.92 -8.88 -2.35
CA ASP A 105 19.14 -8.21 -2.78
C ASP A 105 19.66 -7.28 -1.67
N GLU A 106 20.72 -7.69 -0.99
CA GLU A 106 21.41 -6.92 0.05
C GLU A 106 21.78 -5.49 -0.37
N LYS A 107 21.91 -5.21 -1.67
CA LYS A 107 22.27 -3.88 -2.16
C LYS A 107 21.16 -2.86 -2.04
N VAL A 108 19.93 -3.32 -1.96
CA VAL A 108 18.74 -2.48 -1.79
C VAL A 108 18.05 -2.72 -0.45
N SER A 109 18.48 -3.71 0.32
CA SER A 109 17.97 -4.07 1.64
C SER A 109 18.36 -2.99 2.66
N GLU A 110 17.42 -2.06 2.94
CA GLU A 110 17.74 -0.84 3.70
C GLU A 110 18.21 -1.14 5.12
N ASP A 111 17.65 -2.15 5.80
CA ASP A 111 18.05 -2.50 7.16
C ASP A 111 19.42 -3.19 7.21
N GLU A 112 19.81 -3.95 6.18
CA GLU A 112 21.16 -4.50 6.06
C GLU A 112 22.18 -3.39 5.75
N ILE A 113 21.81 -2.42 4.91
CA ILE A 113 22.61 -1.21 4.64
C ILE A 113 22.79 -0.41 5.93
N LEU A 114 21.72 -0.22 6.73
CA LEU A 114 21.76 0.45 8.03
C LEU A 114 22.74 -0.26 8.98
N ALA A 115 22.59 -1.58 9.15
CA ALA A 115 23.45 -2.39 10.00
C ALA A 115 24.93 -2.29 9.61
N LYS A 116 25.22 -2.35 8.30
CA LYS A 116 26.58 -2.20 7.75
C LYS A 116 27.17 -0.81 8.02
N ASN A 117 26.34 0.25 7.91
CA ASN A 117 26.79 1.64 8.05
C ASN A 117 26.88 2.09 9.51
N VAL A 118 26.13 1.45 10.44
CA VAL A 118 26.06 1.78 11.86
C VAL A 118 26.24 0.50 12.68
N PRO A 119 27.46 -0.10 12.67
CA PRO A 119 27.73 -1.41 13.29
C PRO A 119 27.67 -1.42 14.82
N ASP A 120 27.47 -0.27 15.47
CA ASP A 120 27.24 -0.16 16.90
C ASP A 120 25.79 -0.49 17.32
N ILE A 121 24.88 -0.66 16.37
CA ILE A 121 23.55 -1.20 16.63
C ILE A 121 23.64 -2.72 16.84
N ASP A 122 23.10 -3.23 17.95
CA ASP A 122 23.11 -4.65 18.27
C ASP A 122 21.94 -5.41 17.66
N LEU A 123 20.76 -4.76 17.63
CA LEU A 123 19.52 -5.35 17.17
C LEU A 123 18.74 -4.39 16.28
N ILE A 124 18.27 -4.86 15.13
CA ILE A 124 17.26 -4.17 14.29
C ILE A 124 15.99 -5.00 14.26
N VAL A 125 14.89 -4.42 14.72
CA VAL A 125 13.54 -4.96 14.52
C VAL A 125 12.95 -4.31 13.27
N SER A 126 12.93 -5.08 12.19
CA SER A 126 12.56 -4.62 10.84
C SER A 126 11.06 -4.67 10.61
N GLY A 127 10.54 -3.69 9.89
CA GLY A 127 9.15 -3.58 9.43
C GLY A 127 9.10 -3.16 7.95
N HIS A 128 7.97 -2.65 7.49
CA HIS A 128 7.68 -2.13 6.15
C HIS A 128 7.47 -3.21 5.08
N THR A 129 8.46 -4.01 4.76
CA THR A 129 8.41 -5.01 3.68
C THR A 129 7.61 -6.27 4.03
N HIS A 130 7.05 -6.34 5.24
CA HIS A 130 6.28 -7.50 5.73
C HIS A 130 7.06 -8.84 5.65
N THR A 131 8.38 -8.77 5.56
CA THR A 131 9.24 -9.96 5.42
C THR A 131 9.12 -10.84 6.65
N GLN A 132 8.87 -12.12 6.45
CA GLN A 132 8.93 -13.12 7.49
C GLN A 132 10.30 -13.81 7.45
N LEU A 133 11.18 -13.44 8.36
CA LEU A 133 12.50 -14.06 8.49
C LEU A 133 12.38 -15.31 9.36
N ALA A 134 12.62 -16.48 8.78
CA ALA A 134 12.66 -17.73 9.52
C ALA A 134 13.90 -17.84 10.42
N GLU A 135 14.97 -17.16 10.03
CA GLU A 135 16.24 -17.01 10.77
C GLU A 135 16.64 -15.54 10.74
N PRO A 136 17.33 -15.02 11.77
CA PRO A 136 17.84 -13.66 11.76
C PRO A 136 18.85 -13.43 10.65
N ILE A 137 18.84 -12.24 10.05
CA ILE A 137 19.95 -11.79 9.21
C ILE A 137 21.04 -11.24 10.13
N LEU A 138 22.28 -11.70 9.95
CA LEU A 138 23.44 -11.21 10.69
C LEU A 138 24.32 -10.37 9.76
N GLN A 139 24.35 -9.05 10.02
CA GLN A 139 25.22 -8.13 9.30
C GLN A 139 26.35 -7.66 10.25
N GLY A 140 27.50 -8.31 10.17
CA GLY A 140 28.55 -8.16 11.19
C GLY A 140 28.08 -8.71 12.54
N ASP A 141 28.08 -7.87 13.58
CA ASP A 141 27.55 -8.20 14.91
C ASP A 141 26.09 -7.74 15.10
N THR A 142 25.49 -7.09 14.13
CA THR A 142 24.08 -6.64 14.19
C THR A 142 23.14 -7.77 13.82
N CYS A 143 22.16 -8.06 14.68
CA CYS A 143 21.09 -9.01 14.45
C CYS A 143 19.85 -8.29 13.88
N ILE A 144 19.32 -8.72 12.73
CA ILE A 144 18.11 -8.17 12.12
C ILE A 144 17.02 -9.22 12.17
N VAL A 145 15.84 -8.87 12.71
CA VAL A 145 14.69 -9.76 12.85
C VAL A 145 13.42 -9.11 12.30
N SER A 146 12.53 -9.94 11.75
CA SER A 146 11.22 -9.53 11.27
C SER A 146 10.24 -10.70 11.35
N CYS A 147 9.02 -10.47 11.85
CA CYS A 147 8.03 -11.52 12.08
C CYS A 147 6.88 -11.52 11.06
N GLY A 148 7.01 -10.78 9.96
CA GLY A 148 5.95 -10.66 8.94
C GLY A 148 4.95 -9.56 9.27
N GLU A 149 3.67 -9.83 9.00
CA GLU A 149 2.60 -8.83 9.00
C GLU A 149 1.38 -9.25 9.82
N TYR A 150 0.50 -8.29 10.11
CA TYR A 150 -0.85 -8.49 10.67
C TYR A 150 -0.93 -9.36 11.93
N GLY A 151 0.15 -9.44 12.70
CA GLY A 151 0.16 -10.27 13.92
C GLY A 151 0.08 -11.78 13.66
N LYS A 152 0.37 -12.24 12.44
CA LYS A 152 0.38 -13.69 12.10
C LYS A 152 1.40 -14.46 12.92
N ASN A 153 2.49 -13.83 13.35
CA ASN A 153 3.52 -14.44 14.18
C ASN A 153 3.94 -13.52 15.32
N LEU A 154 4.32 -14.13 16.43
CA LEU A 154 5.07 -13.49 17.50
C LEU A 154 6.54 -13.92 17.36
N GLY A 155 7.44 -12.97 17.05
CA GLY A 155 8.88 -13.22 17.06
C GLY A 155 9.42 -13.24 18.50
N THR A 156 10.11 -14.29 18.89
CA THR A 156 10.83 -14.39 20.16
C THR A 156 12.32 -14.48 19.90
N LEU A 157 13.10 -13.65 20.58
CA LEU A 157 14.55 -13.58 20.44
C LEU A 157 15.19 -13.61 21.82
N SER A 158 16.15 -14.51 22.02
CA SER A 158 17.03 -14.54 23.20
C SER A 158 18.45 -14.22 22.75
N MET A 159 19.10 -13.34 23.52
CA MET A 159 20.46 -12.90 23.25
C MET A 159 21.30 -12.92 24.52
N THR A 160 22.58 -13.26 24.39
CA THR A 160 23.55 -13.21 25.49
C THR A 160 24.65 -12.21 25.18
N GLN A 161 25.00 -11.39 26.17
CA GLN A 161 26.13 -10.45 26.04
C GLN A 161 27.46 -11.19 26.21
N LYS A 162 28.35 -11.01 25.23
CA LYS A 162 29.72 -11.54 25.23
C LYS A 162 30.66 -10.70 26.09
N GLU A 163 31.83 -11.27 26.40
CA GLU A 163 32.90 -10.56 27.15
C GLU A 163 33.35 -9.25 26.47
N ASN A 164 33.22 -9.13 25.16
CA ASN A 164 33.53 -7.91 24.40
C ASN A 164 32.42 -6.86 24.42
N GLY A 165 31.32 -7.11 25.15
CA GLY A 165 30.18 -6.23 25.26
C GLY A 165 29.16 -6.34 24.13
N ARG A 166 29.44 -7.11 23.06
CA ARG A 166 28.50 -7.34 21.96
C ARG A 166 27.50 -8.44 22.29
N TRP A 167 26.36 -8.43 21.62
CA TRP A 167 25.27 -9.39 21.83
C TRP A 167 25.30 -10.49 20.76
N GLU A 168 25.01 -11.72 21.17
CA GLU A 168 24.87 -12.88 20.30
C GLU A 168 23.50 -13.50 20.44
N THR A 169 22.91 -13.90 19.34
CA THR A 169 21.62 -14.60 19.33
C THR A 169 21.79 -16.03 19.81
N ASP A 170 21.08 -16.38 20.88
CA ASP A 170 20.98 -17.76 21.38
C ASP A 170 19.87 -18.52 20.68
N THR A 171 18.68 -17.92 20.62
CA THR A 171 17.50 -18.51 20.00
C THR A 171 16.67 -17.41 19.30
N TYR A 172 16.09 -17.81 18.18
CA TYR A 172 15.07 -17.02 17.49
C TYR A 172 13.97 -17.95 17.01
N GLU A 173 12.72 -17.59 17.26
CA GLU A 173 11.57 -18.41 16.88
C GLU A 173 10.41 -17.51 16.48
N LEU A 174 9.72 -17.90 15.41
CA LEU A 174 8.42 -17.34 15.03
C LEU A 174 7.32 -18.24 15.53
N VAL A 175 6.57 -17.77 16.52
CA VAL A 175 5.42 -18.48 17.10
C VAL A 175 4.17 -18.05 16.34
N PRO A 176 3.53 -18.95 15.55
CA PRO A 176 2.31 -18.62 14.83
C PRO A 176 1.16 -18.26 15.78
N VAL A 177 0.49 -17.14 15.50
CA VAL A 177 -0.75 -16.76 16.18
C VAL A 177 -1.92 -17.44 15.47
N THR A 178 -2.63 -18.32 16.19
CA THR A 178 -3.70 -19.13 15.62
C THR A 178 -4.93 -19.11 16.54
N ASP A 179 -6.07 -19.56 16.02
CA ASP A 179 -7.35 -19.69 16.75
C ASP A 179 -7.27 -20.63 17.97
N LYS A 180 -6.19 -21.43 18.08
CA LYS A 180 -5.95 -22.31 19.24
C LYS A 180 -5.46 -21.56 20.47
N ILE A 181 -5.01 -20.31 20.28
CA ILE A 181 -4.55 -19.47 21.40
C ILE A 181 -5.77 -18.82 22.02
N LYS A 182 -5.98 -19.10 23.33
CA LYS A 182 -7.09 -18.48 24.06
C LYS A 182 -6.85 -16.97 24.17
N ALA A 183 -7.86 -16.17 23.77
CA ALA A 183 -7.82 -14.72 23.93
C ALA A 183 -7.73 -14.32 25.43
N ASP A 184 -7.00 -13.27 25.72
CA ASP A 184 -7.03 -12.60 27.03
C ASP A 184 -8.38 -11.87 27.18
N GLU A 185 -9.11 -12.15 28.26
CA GLU A 185 -10.47 -11.66 28.47
C GLU A 185 -10.55 -10.12 28.56
N ALA A 186 -9.54 -9.49 29.17
CA ALA A 186 -9.51 -8.04 29.32
C ALA A 186 -9.21 -7.35 27.98
N THR A 187 -8.31 -7.91 27.19
CA THR A 187 -7.98 -7.44 25.83
C THR A 187 -9.17 -7.64 24.90
N GLN A 188 -9.83 -8.81 24.94
CA GLN A 188 -11.02 -9.07 24.12
C GLN A 188 -12.14 -8.05 24.40
N LYS A 189 -12.44 -7.81 25.70
CA LYS A 189 -13.43 -6.79 26.06
C LYS A 189 -13.10 -5.41 25.49
N LYS A 190 -11.80 -5.05 25.45
CA LYS A 190 -11.38 -3.77 24.89
C LYS A 190 -11.54 -3.74 23.36
N ILE A 191 -11.28 -4.85 22.70
CA ILE A 191 -11.52 -5.01 21.25
C ILE A 191 -13.01 -4.86 20.96
N ASP A 192 -13.88 -5.52 21.73
CA ASP A 192 -15.34 -5.45 21.56
C ASP A 192 -15.85 -3.99 21.72
N GLU A 193 -15.39 -3.25 22.75
CA GLU A 193 -15.72 -1.84 22.94
C GLU A 193 -15.26 -0.95 21.75
N LEU A 194 -14.11 -1.21 21.18
CA LEU A 194 -13.60 -0.49 20.00
C LEU A 194 -14.39 -0.86 18.74
N SER A 195 -14.75 -2.12 18.57
CA SER A 195 -15.59 -2.61 17.48
C SER A 195 -16.96 -1.96 17.48
N ASP A 196 -17.63 -1.90 18.65
CA ASP A 196 -18.89 -1.19 18.82
C ASP A 196 -18.77 0.32 18.47
N THR A 197 -17.62 0.91 18.78
CA THR A 197 -17.33 2.31 18.44
C THR A 197 -17.18 2.48 16.93
N VAL A 198 -16.54 1.56 16.22
CA VAL A 198 -16.42 1.56 14.76
C VAL A 198 -17.79 1.42 14.11
N ASP A 199 -18.60 0.46 14.56
CA ASP A 199 -19.97 0.26 14.03
C ASP A 199 -20.83 1.51 14.20
N THR A 200 -20.83 2.10 15.42
CA THR A 200 -21.68 3.24 15.72
C THR A 200 -21.23 4.58 15.16
N ASN A 201 -19.93 4.84 15.14
CA ASN A 201 -19.39 6.16 14.80
C ASN A 201 -18.82 6.26 13.38
N TYR A 202 -18.51 5.11 12.76
CA TYR A 202 -17.93 5.08 11.42
C TYR A 202 -18.83 4.36 10.42
N LEU A 203 -19.04 3.04 10.53
CA LEU A 203 -19.76 2.24 9.56
C LEU A 203 -21.24 2.66 9.41
N SER A 204 -21.87 3.10 10.51
CA SER A 204 -23.23 3.66 10.47
C SER A 204 -23.38 4.85 9.51
N ASN A 205 -22.29 5.61 9.24
CA ASN A 205 -22.32 6.68 8.24
C ASN A 205 -22.55 6.15 6.82
N PHE A 206 -22.19 4.92 6.55
CA PHE A 206 -22.35 4.25 5.26
C PHE A 206 -23.53 3.27 5.24
N GLY A 207 -24.25 3.12 6.37
CA GLY A 207 -25.41 2.23 6.48
C GLY A 207 -25.04 0.78 6.77
N TYR A 208 -23.81 0.51 7.16
CA TYR A 208 -23.27 -0.84 7.40
C TYR A 208 -23.00 -1.13 8.87
N THR A 209 -22.88 -2.43 9.17
CA THR A 209 -22.27 -2.96 10.39
C THR A 209 -21.13 -3.91 10.02
N ARG A 210 -20.16 -4.07 10.89
CA ARG A 210 -18.93 -4.82 10.66
C ARG A 210 -19.16 -6.27 10.22
N GLU A 211 -20.12 -6.95 10.87
CA GLU A 211 -20.40 -8.38 10.66
C GLU A 211 -21.42 -8.64 9.55
N GLU A 212 -21.94 -7.60 8.91
CA GLU A 212 -22.90 -7.73 7.81
C GLU A 212 -22.26 -8.50 6.65
N ILE A 213 -22.98 -9.54 6.19
CA ILE A 213 -22.56 -10.37 5.06
C ILE A 213 -22.97 -9.67 3.77
N LEU A 214 -22.00 -9.40 2.90
CA LEU A 214 -22.21 -8.74 1.61
C LEU A 214 -22.43 -9.73 0.47
N ALA A 215 -21.69 -10.82 0.47
CA ALA A 215 -21.81 -11.89 -0.53
C ALA A 215 -21.23 -13.21 -0.02
N GLU A 216 -21.67 -14.32 -0.62
CA GLU A 216 -21.02 -15.62 -0.51
C GLU A 216 -20.03 -15.83 -1.63
N ASN A 217 -18.88 -16.40 -1.30
CA ASN A 217 -17.76 -16.59 -2.22
C ASN A 217 -17.31 -18.06 -2.29
N ASP A 218 -17.42 -18.66 -3.47
CA ASP A 218 -16.89 -19.99 -3.77
C ASP A 218 -15.55 -19.96 -4.52
N ILE A 219 -15.08 -18.76 -4.89
CA ILE A 219 -13.89 -18.54 -5.73
C ILE A 219 -12.67 -18.38 -4.83
N GLU A 220 -11.52 -18.84 -5.30
CA GLU A 220 -10.23 -18.53 -4.69
C GLU A 220 -9.67 -17.26 -5.32
N PHE A 221 -9.68 -16.17 -4.55
CA PHE A 221 -9.05 -14.93 -4.98
C PHE A 221 -7.54 -14.98 -4.76
N ASN A 222 -6.82 -14.31 -5.64
CA ASN A 222 -5.37 -14.20 -5.53
C ASN A 222 -4.95 -13.57 -4.19
N SER A 223 -3.83 -14.03 -3.67
CA SER A 223 -3.23 -13.48 -2.46
C SER A 223 -2.49 -12.16 -2.75
N LEU A 224 -2.23 -11.37 -1.70
CA LEU A 224 -1.39 -10.17 -1.82
C LEU A 224 0.00 -10.50 -2.33
N SER A 225 0.60 -11.62 -1.88
CA SER A 225 1.90 -12.07 -2.37
C SER A 225 1.88 -12.37 -3.86
N GLU A 226 0.78 -12.88 -4.41
CA GLU A 226 0.64 -13.05 -5.87
C GLU A 226 0.53 -11.70 -6.58
N MET A 227 -0.17 -10.71 -6.01
CA MET A 227 -0.22 -9.36 -6.58
C MET A 227 1.16 -8.68 -6.61
N GLU A 228 2.01 -8.96 -5.64
CA GLU A 228 3.37 -8.45 -5.58
C GLU A 228 4.35 -9.19 -6.50
N THR A 229 4.17 -10.50 -6.71
CA THR A 229 5.14 -11.34 -7.42
C THR A 229 4.73 -11.63 -8.87
N LYS A 230 3.43 -11.75 -9.17
CA LYS A 230 2.93 -12.06 -10.51
C LYS A 230 2.58 -10.78 -11.26
N HIS A 231 3.09 -10.63 -12.48
CA HIS A 231 2.79 -9.50 -13.34
C HIS A 231 1.81 -9.92 -14.45
N GLU A 232 0.64 -10.38 -14.05
CA GLU A 232 -0.43 -10.90 -14.92
C GLU A 232 -1.80 -10.41 -14.47
N GLU A 233 -2.85 -10.74 -15.21
CA GLU A 233 -4.22 -10.52 -14.79
C GLU A 233 -4.52 -11.35 -13.54
N LEU A 234 -5.08 -10.72 -12.49
CA LEU A 234 -5.43 -11.36 -11.23
C LEU A 234 -6.86 -11.00 -10.83
N ASN A 235 -7.66 -12.01 -10.50
CA ASN A 235 -9.09 -11.86 -10.24
C ASN A 235 -9.44 -10.92 -9.07
N LEU A 236 -8.55 -10.78 -8.07
CA LEU A 236 -8.73 -9.83 -7.00
C LEU A 236 -8.69 -8.38 -7.52
N GLY A 237 -7.77 -8.08 -8.43
CA GLY A 237 -7.71 -6.77 -9.08
C GLY A 237 -8.90 -6.53 -10.01
N ASP A 238 -9.38 -7.57 -10.67
CA ASP A 238 -10.52 -7.48 -11.59
C ASP A 238 -11.81 -7.12 -10.87
N ILE A 239 -12.16 -7.83 -9.79
CA ILE A 239 -13.40 -7.55 -9.03
C ILE A 239 -13.36 -6.16 -8.41
N ILE A 240 -12.20 -5.70 -7.94
CA ILE A 240 -12.05 -4.36 -7.34
C ILE A 240 -12.20 -3.27 -8.41
N SER A 241 -11.55 -3.43 -9.57
CA SER A 241 -11.66 -2.45 -10.65
C SER A 241 -13.09 -2.38 -11.23
N ASP A 242 -13.77 -3.51 -11.32
CA ASP A 242 -15.19 -3.55 -11.73
C ASP A 242 -16.10 -2.87 -10.70
N ALA A 243 -15.79 -3.04 -9.40
CA ALA A 243 -16.53 -2.36 -8.33
C ALA A 243 -16.44 -0.84 -8.43
N TYR A 244 -15.28 -0.28 -8.81
CA TYR A 244 -15.15 1.17 -9.00
C TYR A 244 -16.04 1.67 -10.14
N VAL A 245 -16.09 0.97 -11.28
CA VAL A 245 -16.99 1.30 -12.39
C VAL A 245 -18.43 1.25 -11.92
N TYR A 246 -18.83 0.12 -11.30
CA TYR A 246 -20.19 -0.09 -10.85
C TYR A 246 -20.66 1.03 -9.89
N ALA A 247 -19.88 1.27 -8.85
CA ALA A 247 -20.28 2.22 -7.81
C ALA A 247 -20.41 3.65 -8.37
N VAL A 248 -19.46 4.10 -9.19
CA VAL A 248 -19.51 5.44 -9.78
C VAL A 248 -20.67 5.58 -10.76
N GLU A 249 -20.95 4.59 -11.59
CA GLU A 249 -22.11 4.64 -12.53
C GLU A 249 -23.47 4.57 -11.80
N ASN A 250 -23.51 4.07 -10.55
CA ASN A 250 -24.75 3.89 -9.78
C ASN A 250 -24.92 4.88 -8.62
N THR A 251 -23.95 5.76 -8.34
CA THR A 251 -24.17 6.82 -7.33
C THR A 251 -25.27 7.76 -7.77
N GLY A 252 -26.03 8.29 -6.80
CA GLY A 252 -27.11 9.24 -7.07
C GLY A 252 -26.64 10.56 -7.71
N ASP A 253 -25.37 10.88 -7.60
CA ASP A 253 -24.76 12.11 -8.10
C ASP A 253 -24.04 11.95 -9.45
N SER A 254 -24.02 10.74 -10.02
CA SER A 254 -23.27 10.43 -11.26
C SER A 254 -23.84 11.03 -12.53
N ASP A 255 -25.06 11.61 -12.52
CA ASP A 255 -25.81 12.03 -13.72
C ASP A 255 -25.89 10.96 -14.83
N GLY A 256 -25.55 9.68 -14.51
CA GLY A 256 -25.45 8.57 -15.45
C GLY A 256 -24.23 8.67 -16.38
N GLU A 257 -23.19 9.44 -16.02
CA GLU A 257 -21.95 9.49 -16.79
C GLU A 257 -21.26 8.11 -16.79
N LYS A 258 -21.00 7.61 -17.99
CA LYS A 258 -20.33 6.33 -18.21
C LYS A 258 -18.85 6.45 -17.79
N VAL A 259 -18.36 5.47 -17.05
CA VAL A 259 -16.94 5.28 -16.80
C VAL A 259 -16.33 4.48 -17.96
N ASP A 260 -15.27 4.99 -18.59
CA ASP A 260 -14.57 4.27 -19.65
C ASP A 260 -13.53 3.30 -19.08
N VAL A 261 -12.80 3.71 -18.04
CA VAL A 261 -11.74 2.91 -17.42
C VAL A 261 -11.70 3.12 -15.91
N ALA A 262 -11.59 2.03 -15.15
CA ALA A 262 -11.17 2.10 -13.75
C ALA A 262 -9.74 1.55 -13.58
N ILE A 263 -8.96 2.14 -12.68
CA ILE A 263 -7.56 1.79 -12.44
C ILE A 263 -7.35 1.56 -10.94
N VAL A 264 -6.81 0.39 -10.60
CA VAL A 264 -6.50 -0.02 -9.22
C VAL A 264 -5.04 -0.46 -9.15
N PRO A 265 -4.19 0.17 -8.33
CA PRO A 265 -2.81 -0.29 -8.14
C PRO A 265 -2.75 -1.37 -7.04
N ALA A 266 -1.83 -2.31 -7.18
CA ALA A 266 -1.58 -3.35 -6.17
C ALA A 266 -1.31 -2.75 -4.77
N GLY A 267 -0.65 -1.60 -4.70
CA GLY A 267 -0.26 -0.95 -3.45
C GLY A 267 -1.41 -0.45 -2.56
N THR A 268 -2.64 -0.32 -3.10
CA THR A 268 -3.82 0.04 -2.30
C THR A 268 -4.55 -1.16 -1.72
N VAL A 269 -4.34 -2.34 -2.28
CA VAL A 269 -4.99 -3.58 -1.83
C VAL A 269 -4.26 -4.12 -0.60
N ARG A 270 -4.97 -4.30 0.51
CA ARG A 270 -4.39 -4.65 1.82
C ARG A 270 -4.82 -6.01 2.36
N ASP A 271 -5.82 -6.63 1.76
CA ASP A 271 -6.30 -7.97 2.10
C ASP A 271 -6.99 -8.63 0.89
N THR A 272 -7.25 -9.92 0.96
CA THR A 272 -7.94 -10.71 -0.05
C THR A 272 -9.23 -11.31 0.50
N TYR A 273 -10.09 -11.82 -0.38
CA TYR A 273 -11.35 -12.44 0.00
C TYR A 273 -11.23 -13.96 0.05
N THR A 274 -11.56 -14.54 1.20
CA THR A 274 -11.55 -16.00 1.39
C THR A 274 -12.86 -16.63 0.96
N LYS A 275 -12.86 -17.94 0.69
CA LYS A 275 -14.09 -18.70 0.47
C LYS A 275 -15.00 -18.66 1.70
N GLY A 276 -16.30 -18.63 1.45
CA GLY A 276 -17.34 -18.44 2.45
C GLY A 276 -17.91 -17.01 2.43
N ASN A 277 -18.42 -16.57 3.56
CA ASN A 277 -19.05 -15.27 3.68
C ASN A 277 -18.03 -14.13 3.61
N ILE A 278 -18.26 -13.16 2.75
CA ILE A 278 -17.51 -11.90 2.71
C ILE A 278 -18.29 -10.87 3.51
N THR A 279 -17.66 -10.33 4.56
CA THR A 279 -18.28 -9.33 5.46
C THR A 279 -17.80 -7.92 5.13
N VAL A 280 -18.51 -6.92 5.66
CA VAL A 280 -18.10 -5.50 5.58
C VAL A 280 -16.71 -5.30 6.17
N GLU A 281 -16.37 -5.98 7.28
CA GLU A 281 -15.04 -5.92 7.88
C GLU A 281 -13.94 -6.37 6.92
N GLN A 282 -14.13 -7.49 6.22
CA GLN A 282 -13.17 -7.99 5.24
C GLN A 282 -12.98 -7.03 4.07
N VAL A 283 -14.09 -6.45 3.57
CA VAL A 283 -14.02 -5.47 2.49
C VAL A 283 -13.36 -4.18 2.95
N TYR A 284 -13.68 -3.69 4.15
CA TYR A 284 -12.98 -2.54 4.72
C TYR A 284 -11.47 -2.80 4.86
N ASN A 285 -11.09 -3.97 5.38
CA ASN A 285 -9.68 -4.33 5.56
C ASN A 285 -8.92 -4.38 4.23
N SER A 286 -9.58 -4.78 3.14
CA SER A 286 -8.95 -4.79 1.82
C SER A 286 -8.61 -3.40 1.28
N PHE A 287 -9.28 -2.32 1.77
CA PHE A 287 -9.07 -0.93 1.36
C PHE A 287 -9.12 0.06 2.53
N SER A 288 -8.43 -0.26 3.63
CA SER A 288 -8.46 0.50 4.88
C SER A 288 -7.58 1.75 4.91
N LEU A 289 -6.85 2.05 3.83
CA LEU A 289 -5.87 3.14 3.81
C LEU A 289 -6.50 4.52 3.60
N GLY A 290 -5.86 5.50 4.21
CA GLY A 290 -6.06 6.92 3.93
C GLY A 290 -7.26 7.57 4.58
N THR A 291 -7.49 8.80 4.19
CA THR A 291 -8.59 9.66 4.66
C THR A 291 -8.93 10.65 3.56
N GLY A 292 -10.21 10.98 3.40
CA GLY A 292 -10.66 12.01 2.49
C GLY A 292 -10.76 13.40 3.14
N LYS A 293 -11.25 14.39 2.40
CA LYS A 293 -11.54 15.74 2.91
C LYS A 293 -12.64 15.76 3.95
N ASP A 294 -13.55 14.79 3.91
CA ASP A 294 -14.63 14.61 4.90
C ASP A 294 -14.12 14.19 6.28
N GLY A 295 -12.83 13.90 6.41
CA GLY A 295 -12.16 13.44 7.63
C GLY A 295 -12.47 11.99 8.01
N LEU A 296 -13.19 11.25 7.16
CA LEU A 296 -13.51 9.84 7.38
C LEU A 296 -12.41 8.95 6.80
N ALA A 297 -12.10 7.84 7.48
CA ALA A 297 -11.13 6.85 7.03
C ALA A 297 -11.52 6.23 5.68
N GLY A 298 -10.53 5.77 4.93
CA GLY A 298 -10.67 5.25 3.57
C GLY A 298 -10.43 6.33 2.51
N TYR A 299 -9.63 6.01 1.49
CA TYR A 299 -9.46 6.89 0.33
C TYR A 299 -10.77 6.97 -0.47
N PRO A 300 -11.19 8.19 -0.88
CA PRO A 300 -12.30 8.35 -1.82
C PRO A 300 -11.91 7.92 -3.22
N LEU A 301 -12.90 7.53 -4.01
CA LEU A 301 -12.76 7.43 -5.46
C LEU A 301 -12.65 8.83 -6.07
N ILE A 302 -11.84 8.93 -7.11
CA ILE A 302 -11.61 10.16 -7.87
C ILE A 302 -12.07 9.95 -9.30
N SER A 303 -12.85 10.92 -9.81
CA SER A 303 -13.29 10.97 -11.21
C SER A 303 -12.46 11.99 -11.96
N ALA A 304 -11.78 11.56 -13.01
CA ALA A 304 -10.93 12.42 -13.84
C ALA A 304 -10.98 11.97 -15.31
N TYR A 305 -10.37 12.76 -16.18
CA TYR A 305 -10.29 12.45 -17.60
C TYR A 305 -8.83 12.37 -18.03
N LEU A 306 -8.51 11.34 -18.83
CA LEU A 306 -7.22 11.18 -19.49
C LEU A 306 -7.42 11.16 -21.02
N THR A 307 -6.42 11.65 -21.75
CA THR A 307 -6.37 11.45 -23.21
C THR A 307 -6.06 9.99 -23.51
N GLY A 308 -6.43 9.52 -24.71
CA GLY A 308 -6.11 8.14 -25.09
C GLY A 308 -4.61 7.86 -25.13
N LYS A 309 -3.80 8.87 -25.44
CA LYS A 309 -2.35 8.77 -25.33
C LYS A 309 -1.90 8.54 -23.88
N GLU A 310 -2.51 9.22 -22.91
CA GLU A 310 -2.21 9.03 -21.48
C GLU A 310 -2.71 7.67 -21.00
N LEU A 311 -3.85 7.15 -21.47
CA LEU A 311 -4.30 5.78 -21.17
C LEU A 311 -3.30 4.72 -21.64
N LYS A 312 -2.80 4.84 -22.87
CA LYS A 312 -1.72 3.96 -23.35
C LYS A 312 -0.45 4.09 -22.49
N THR A 313 -0.19 5.27 -21.98
CA THR A 313 0.93 5.52 -21.05
C THR A 313 0.68 4.84 -19.70
N VAL A 314 -0.56 4.79 -19.18
CA VAL A 314 -0.92 4.03 -17.98
C VAL A 314 -0.58 2.54 -18.15
N ALA A 315 -0.94 1.94 -19.27
CA ALA A 315 -0.56 0.56 -19.56
C ALA A 315 0.98 0.36 -19.62
N GLU A 316 1.71 1.36 -20.13
CA GLU A 316 3.17 1.31 -20.17
C GLU A 316 3.81 1.51 -18.78
N VAL A 317 3.17 2.26 -17.87
CA VAL A 317 3.57 2.35 -16.46
C VAL A 317 3.50 0.96 -15.81
N ASP A 318 2.39 0.24 -15.98
CA ASP A 318 2.27 -1.13 -15.50
C ASP A 318 3.36 -2.04 -16.10
N ALA A 319 3.52 -2.00 -17.42
CA ALA A 319 4.42 -2.90 -18.13
C ALA A 319 5.91 -2.64 -17.86
N SER A 320 6.30 -1.39 -17.53
CA SER A 320 7.71 -0.98 -17.48
C SER A 320 8.17 -0.50 -16.11
N ILE A 321 7.35 0.22 -15.36
CA ILE A 321 7.73 0.81 -14.07
C ILE A 321 7.48 -0.18 -12.93
N SER A 322 6.45 -1.02 -13.02
CA SER A 322 6.11 -1.98 -11.96
C SER A 322 7.18 -3.06 -11.73
N ASP A 323 8.12 -3.23 -12.64
CA ASP A 323 9.29 -4.09 -12.42
C ASP A 323 10.25 -3.51 -11.34
N PHE A 324 10.21 -2.18 -11.14
CA PHE A 324 11.03 -1.47 -10.14
C PHE A 324 10.21 -1.04 -8.92
N MET A 325 8.89 -0.99 -9.05
CA MET A 325 7.95 -0.57 -8.02
C MET A 325 6.71 -1.47 -8.11
N THR A 326 6.70 -2.61 -7.45
CA THR A 326 5.63 -3.61 -7.56
C THR A 326 4.27 -3.08 -7.12
N ILE A 327 4.22 -2.12 -6.21
CA ILE A 327 3.00 -1.42 -5.80
C ILE A 327 2.33 -0.64 -6.94
N ALA A 328 3.06 -0.33 -8.02
CA ALA A 328 2.55 0.32 -9.22
C ALA A 328 2.03 -0.67 -10.29
N ARG A 329 1.89 -1.96 -9.96
CA ARG A 329 1.14 -2.89 -10.81
C ARG A 329 -0.32 -2.50 -10.83
N LEU A 330 -0.89 -2.39 -12.03
CA LEU A 330 -2.23 -1.86 -12.23
C LEU A 330 -3.19 -2.96 -12.68
N TYR A 331 -4.40 -2.90 -12.16
CA TYR A 331 -5.54 -3.70 -12.60
C TYR A 331 -6.59 -2.75 -13.16
N CYS A 332 -7.14 -3.09 -14.33
CA CYS A 332 -8.03 -2.20 -15.05
C CYS A 332 -9.36 -2.87 -15.37
N SER A 333 -10.45 -2.11 -15.22
CA SER A 333 -11.73 -2.41 -15.84
C SER A 333 -11.92 -1.50 -17.05
N GLY A 334 -12.48 -2.02 -18.13
CA GLY A 334 -12.74 -1.28 -19.37
C GLY A 334 -11.53 -1.13 -20.30
N MET A 335 -10.30 -1.31 -19.83
CA MET A 335 -9.07 -1.25 -20.64
C MET A 335 -8.32 -2.58 -20.61
N ASN A 336 -7.95 -3.07 -21.79
CA ASN A 336 -7.17 -4.29 -21.99
C ASN A 336 -5.85 -3.96 -22.68
N PHE A 337 -4.78 -4.63 -22.30
CA PHE A 337 -3.49 -4.45 -22.98
C PHE A 337 -2.66 -5.74 -23.02
N THR A 338 -1.81 -5.81 -24.04
CA THR A 338 -0.79 -6.85 -24.18
C THR A 338 0.57 -6.23 -24.08
N TYR A 339 1.46 -6.83 -23.29
CA TYR A 339 2.84 -6.38 -23.19
C TYR A 339 3.83 -7.52 -23.38
N ASN A 340 5.06 -7.16 -23.82
CA ASN A 340 6.15 -8.09 -23.96
C ASN A 340 7.31 -7.68 -23.03
N PRO A 341 7.63 -8.49 -21.97
CA PRO A 341 8.64 -8.15 -20.99
C PRO A 341 10.07 -8.06 -21.55
N HIS A 342 10.30 -8.63 -22.74
CA HIS A 342 11.61 -8.62 -23.41
C HIS A 342 11.87 -7.36 -24.25
N ARG A 343 10.89 -6.45 -24.35
CA ARG A 343 11.06 -5.19 -25.06
C ARG A 343 11.76 -4.15 -24.18
N MET A 344 12.19 -3.06 -24.80
CA MET A 344 12.80 -1.93 -24.06
C MET A 344 11.79 -1.30 -23.10
N ILE A 345 12.27 -0.83 -21.97
CA ILE A 345 11.50 -0.03 -21.01
C ILE A 345 10.82 1.13 -21.74
N LEU A 346 9.58 1.43 -21.37
CA LEU A 346 8.69 2.41 -22.00
C LEU A 346 8.32 2.09 -23.47
N ASN A 347 8.45 0.83 -23.85
CA ASN A 347 8.02 0.30 -25.15
C ASN A 347 7.64 -1.18 -25.04
N LYS A 348 7.15 -1.61 -23.87
CA LYS A 348 6.77 -3.01 -23.61
C LYS A 348 5.35 -3.31 -24.07
N VAL A 349 4.43 -2.35 -24.02
CA VAL A 349 3.05 -2.52 -24.48
C VAL A 349 3.03 -2.70 -25.99
N THR A 350 2.38 -3.76 -26.47
CA THR A 350 2.28 -4.11 -27.88
C THR A 350 0.88 -3.93 -28.45
N ASP A 351 -0.13 -3.90 -27.57
CA ASP A 351 -1.53 -3.64 -27.91
C ASP A 351 -2.25 -3.02 -26.71
N CYS A 352 -3.19 -2.11 -26.95
CA CYS A 352 -3.98 -1.47 -25.90
C CYS A 352 -5.30 -0.97 -26.49
N TYR A 353 -6.43 -1.42 -25.92
CA TYR A 353 -7.77 -1.12 -26.43
C TYR A 353 -8.78 -1.08 -25.28
N LEU A 354 -9.95 -0.52 -25.52
CA LEU A 354 -11.08 -0.57 -24.61
C LEU A 354 -12.02 -1.72 -24.96
N THR A 355 -12.66 -2.28 -23.96
CA THR A 355 -13.78 -3.21 -24.13
C THR A 355 -15.08 -2.46 -23.84
N GLY A 356 -15.91 -2.31 -24.87
CA GLY A 356 -17.24 -1.72 -24.75
C GLY A 356 -18.18 -2.58 -23.91
N LYS A 357 -19.36 -2.01 -23.52
CA LYS A 357 -20.39 -2.74 -22.74
C LYS A 357 -20.87 -4.04 -23.38
N ASP A 358 -20.78 -4.14 -24.72
CA ASP A 358 -21.18 -5.31 -25.47
C ASP A 358 -20.02 -6.32 -25.67
N GLY A 359 -18.87 -6.10 -25.02
CA GLY A 359 -17.67 -6.91 -25.17
C GLY A 359 -16.89 -6.65 -26.47
N GLU A 360 -17.31 -5.68 -27.26
CA GLU A 360 -16.65 -5.32 -28.52
C GLU A 360 -15.38 -4.48 -28.25
N ARG A 361 -14.34 -4.76 -29.03
CA ARG A 361 -13.09 -4.01 -29.01
C ARG A 361 -13.28 -2.61 -29.60
N GLU A 362 -12.87 -1.59 -28.83
CA GLU A 362 -12.81 -0.18 -29.25
C GLU A 362 -11.37 0.33 -29.23
N GLU A 363 -10.90 0.84 -30.37
CA GLU A 363 -9.55 1.40 -30.47
C GLU A 363 -9.43 2.73 -29.72
N ILE A 364 -8.38 2.88 -28.90
CA ILE A 364 -8.12 4.10 -28.15
C ILE A 364 -7.59 5.19 -29.08
N GLN A 365 -8.31 6.32 -29.17
CA GLN A 365 -7.93 7.48 -29.96
C GLN A 365 -7.10 8.45 -29.13
N ASP A 366 -5.89 8.77 -29.55
CA ASP A 366 -4.89 9.50 -28.77
C ASP A 366 -5.38 10.83 -28.18
N ASP A 367 -6.15 11.59 -28.93
CA ASP A 367 -6.59 12.95 -28.56
C ASP A 367 -8.00 12.98 -27.90
N LYS A 368 -8.71 11.84 -27.87
CA LYS A 368 -10.02 11.75 -27.21
C LYS A 368 -9.84 11.71 -25.70
N LEU A 369 -10.72 12.37 -24.97
CA LEU A 369 -10.82 12.28 -23.52
C LEU A 369 -11.65 11.05 -23.12
N TYR A 370 -11.18 10.32 -22.14
CA TYR A 370 -11.83 9.15 -21.56
C TYR A 370 -12.02 9.36 -20.07
N HIS A 371 -13.20 9.02 -19.58
CA HIS A 371 -13.56 9.11 -18.17
C HIS A 371 -12.86 7.99 -17.39
N VAL A 372 -12.01 8.37 -16.45
CA VAL A 372 -11.22 7.44 -15.65
C VAL A 372 -11.57 7.59 -14.17
N VAL A 373 -11.76 6.45 -13.51
CA VAL A 373 -11.97 6.38 -12.06
C VAL A 373 -10.83 5.63 -11.40
N THR A 374 -10.37 6.15 -10.29
CA THR A 374 -9.35 5.52 -9.46
C THR A 374 -9.51 5.99 -8.01
N ASP A 375 -8.73 5.48 -7.06
CA ASP A 375 -8.70 6.04 -5.71
C ASP A 375 -7.74 7.25 -5.61
N LEU A 376 -7.90 8.05 -4.55
CA LEU A 376 -7.10 9.26 -4.33
C LEU A 376 -5.60 8.96 -4.20
N TYR A 377 -5.22 7.82 -3.63
CA TYR A 377 -3.81 7.41 -3.52
C TYR A 377 -3.17 7.26 -4.89
N THR A 378 -3.81 6.55 -5.80
CA THR A 378 -3.35 6.36 -7.18
C THR A 378 -3.11 7.68 -7.89
N GLY A 379 -4.05 8.61 -7.75
CA GLY A 379 -3.88 9.96 -8.31
C GLY A 379 -2.65 10.69 -7.77
N ARG A 380 -2.39 10.58 -6.48
CA ARG A 380 -1.23 11.18 -5.82
C ARG A 380 0.11 10.52 -6.18
N MET A 381 0.10 9.23 -6.49
CA MET A 381 1.28 8.49 -6.93
C MET A 381 1.81 8.90 -8.32
N LEU A 382 1.03 9.64 -9.11
CA LEU A 382 1.47 10.09 -10.44
C LEU A 382 2.77 10.93 -10.39
N GLY A 383 2.99 11.69 -9.32
CA GLY A 383 4.24 12.40 -9.09
C GLY A 383 5.43 11.46 -8.95
N SER A 384 5.30 10.40 -8.15
CA SER A 384 6.33 9.38 -7.97
C SER A 384 6.64 8.63 -9.26
N VAL A 385 5.62 8.35 -10.07
CA VAL A 385 5.81 7.73 -11.41
C VAL A 385 6.62 8.65 -12.33
N LEU A 386 6.33 9.97 -12.32
CA LEU A 386 7.09 10.95 -13.08
C LEU A 386 8.56 10.93 -12.66
N ASP A 387 8.85 10.95 -11.38
CA ASP A 387 10.21 10.95 -10.82
C ASP A 387 10.96 9.65 -11.13
N LYS A 388 10.36 8.49 -10.87
CA LYS A 388 10.94 7.16 -11.17
C LYS A 388 11.18 6.94 -12.67
N SER A 389 10.41 7.59 -13.53
CA SER A 389 10.63 7.57 -14.99
C SER A 389 11.63 8.64 -15.46
N TYR A 390 12.29 9.34 -14.57
CA TYR A 390 13.19 10.47 -14.90
C TYR A 390 12.52 11.55 -15.76
N GLY A 391 11.23 11.81 -15.51
CA GLY A 391 10.45 12.79 -16.27
C GLY A 391 10.02 12.34 -17.67
N LEU A 392 10.20 11.07 -18.02
CA LEU A 392 9.81 10.53 -19.33
C LEU A 392 8.32 10.23 -19.44
N ILE A 393 7.69 9.90 -18.32
CA ILE A 393 6.24 9.62 -18.22
C ILE A 393 5.57 10.82 -17.54
N SER A 394 4.60 11.41 -18.23
CA SER A 394 3.74 12.44 -17.67
C SER A 394 2.29 12.09 -17.96
N ILE A 395 1.50 11.85 -16.90
CA ILE A 395 0.06 11.65 -16.95
C ILE A 395 -0.55 12.80 -16.17
N VAL A 396 -1.36 13.62 -16.83
CA VAL A 396 -1.96 14.82 -16.25
C VAL A 396 -3.48 14.64 -16.19
N PRO A 397 -4.05 14.31 -15.01
CA PRO A 397 -5.50 14.24 -14.86
C PRO A 397 -6.18 15.55 -15.25
N LYS A 398 -7.32 15.47 -15.90
CA LYS A 398 -8.08 16.59 -16.44
C LYS A 398 -9.51 16.55 -15.96
N ASP A 399 -10.15 17.72 -15.96
CA ASP A 399 -11.60 17.83 -15.85
C ASP A 399 -12.29 17.38 -17.17
N LYS A 400 -13.61 17.31 -17.19
CA LYS A 400 -14.39 16.93 -18.36
C LYS A 400 -14.25 17.89 -19.57
N ASN A 401 -13.69 19.07 -19.36
CA ASN A 401 -13.42 20.05 -20.42
C ASN A 401 -11.99 19.96 -20.93
N GLY A 402 -11.16 19.06 -20.37
CA GLY A 402 -9.77 18.87 -20.75
C GLY A 402 -8.78 19.79 -20.04
N ASN A 403 -9.19 20.54 -19.01
CA ASN A 403 -8.30 21.36 -18.22
C ASN A 403 -7.57 20.51 -17.19
N PRO A 404 -6.26 20.70 -16.97
CA PRO A 404 -5.52 20.02 -15.91
C PRO A 404 -6.14 20.24 -14.52
N ILE A 405 -6.21 19.16 -13.73
CA ILE A 405 -6.64 19.21 -12.34
C ILE A 405 -5.45 19.60 -11.46
N GLU A 406 -5.58 20.66 -10.68
CA GLU A 406 -4.54 21.09 -9.73
C GLU A 406 -4.64 20.32 -8.41
N ASN A 407 -5.87 20.07 -7.93
CA ASN A 407 -6.13 19.39 -6.68
C ASN A 407 -7.11 18.23 -6.92
N LEU A 408 -6.60 17.01 -6.89
CA LEU A 408 -7.39 15.80 -7.14
C LEU A 408 -8.51 15.58 -6.10
N GLU A 409 -8.32 16.04 -4.88
CA GLU A 409 -9.33 15.90 -3.82
C GLU A 409 -10.63 16.65 -4.12
N ASP A 410 -10.60 17.66 -4.99
CA ASP A 410 -11.80 18.40 -5.40
C ASP A 410 -12.67 17.60 -6.40
N TYR A 411 -12.14 16.46 -6.88
CA TYR A 411 -12.77 15.56 -7.82
C TYR A 411 -13.13 14.21 -7.19
N ALA A 412 -13.21 14.19 -5.86
CA ALA A 412 -13.73 13.02 -5.15
C ALA A 412 -15.17 12.74 -5.59
N VAL A 413 -15.47 11.49 -5.90
CA VAL A 413 -16.83 11.06 -6.21
C VAL A 413 -17.67 11.15 -4.94
N MET A 414 -18.84 11.76 -5.06
CA MET A 414 -19.74 11.97 -3.93
C MET A 414 -20.89 10.96 -3.98
N ASP A 415 -21.29 10.48 -2.83
CA ASP A 415 -22.55 9.79 -2.58
C ASP A 415 -23.38 10.64 -1.60
N GLY A 416 -24.26 11.46 -2.15
CA GLY A 416 -24.99 12.49 -1.40
C GLY A 416 -24.05 13.55 -0.84
N LYS A 417 -23.84 13.55 0.48
CA LYS A 417 -22.95 14.51 1.17
C LYS A 417 -21.61 13.93 1.59
N LYS A 418 -21.34 12.69 1.30
CA LYS A 418 -20.12 11.96 1.68
C LYS A 418 -19.30 11.65 0.45
N GLU A 419 -18.01 11.48 0.66
CA GLU A 419 -17.14 10.92 -0.37
C GLU A 419 -17.40 9.43 -0.51
N LEU A 420 -17.51 8.94 -1.74
CA LEU A 420 -17.61 7.51 -2.03
C LEU A 420 -16.24 6.87 -1.76
N LYS A 421 -16.14 6.13 -0.65
CA LYS A 421 -14.91 5.45 -0.28
C LYS A 421 -14.70 4.20 -1.14
N ALA A 422 -13.44 3.91 -1.47
CA ALA A 422 -13.09 2.74 -2.28
C ALA A 422 -13.64 1.43 -1.70
N TRP A 423 -13.52 1.23 -0.37
CA TRP A 423 -14.07 0.06 0.29
C TRP A 423 -15.61 0.00 0.20
N ALA A 424 -16.30 1.15 0.31
CA ALA A 424 -17.76 1.21 0.22
C ALA A 424 -18.22 0.88 -1.20
N ALA A 425 -17.50 1.36 -2.23
CA ALA A 425 -17.76 0.99 -3.62
C ALA A 425 -17.68 -0.52 -3.84
N ILE A 426 -16.71 -1.19 -3.22
CA ILE A 426 -16.56 -2.65 -3.29
C ILE A 426 -17.73 -3.33 -2.55
N ALA A 427 -18.11 -2.82 -1.38
CA ALA A 427 -19.22 -3.35 -0.60
C ALA A 427 -20.55 -3.28 -1.37
N GLU A 428 -20.87 -2.13 -1.97
CA GLU A 428 -22.04 -1.94 -2.83
C GLU A 428 -22.06 -2.89 -4.02
N TYR A 429 -20.91 -3.06 -4.66
CA TYR A 429 -20.78 -3.97 -5.80
C TYR A 429 -21.04 -5.43 -5.40
N MET A 430 -20.47 -5.90 -4.29
CA MET A 430 -20.72 -7.25 -3.80
C MET A 430 -22.18 -7.50 -3.44
N GLN A 431 -22.86 -6.53 -2.83
CA GLN A 431 -24.29 -6.64 -2.54
C GLN A 431 -25.18 -6.61 -3.81
N SER A 432 -24.65 -6.12 -4.92
CA SER A 432 -25.41 -6.05 -6.17
C SER A 432 -25.46 -7.36 -6.96
N PHE A 433 -24.71 -8.37 -6.54
CA PHE A 433 -24.69 -9.65 -7.23
C PHE A 433 -26.02 -10.41 -7.07
N GLU A 434 -26.28 -11.32 -8.00
CA GLU A 434 -27.47 -12.17 -7.96
C GLU A 434 -27.38 -13.19 -6.83
N ASP A 435 -28.46 -13.33 -6.05
CA ASP A 435 -28.66 -14.46 -5.13
C ASP A 435 -29.09 -15.68 -5.95
N THR A 436 -28.13 -16.54 -6.28
CA THR A 436 -28.34 -17.65 -7.24
C THR A 436 -28.92 -18.89 -6.57
N ASP A 437 -28.77 -19.07 -5.28
CA ASP A 437 -29.29 -20.22 -4.51
C ASP A 437 -30.51 -19.88 -3.65
N LYS A 438 -30.88 -18.60 -3.58
CA LYS A 438 -32.10 -18.07 -2.96
C LYS A 438 -32.14 -18.20 -1.45
N ASP A 439 -31.00 -18.01 -0.82
CA ASP A 439 -30.89 -17.98 0.65
C ASP A 439 -30.97 -16.56 1.23
N GLY A 440 -31.01 -15.54 0.38
CA GLY A 440 -31.10 -14.12 0.75
C GLY A 440 -29.76 -13.40 0.76
N ILE A 441 -28.66 -14.07 0.35
CA ILE A 441 -27.31 -13.50 0.28
C ILE A 441 -26.85 -13.49 -1.18
N ALA A 442 -26.20 -12.42 -1.63
CA ALA A 442 -25.65 -12.33 -2.97
C ALA A 442 -24.49 -13.33 -3.16
N ASN A 443 -24.31 -13.87 -4.37
CA ASN A 443 -23.22 -14.80 -4.67
C ASN A 443 -22.21 -14.16 -5.59
N VAL A 444 -20.91 -14.26 -5.27
CA VAL A 444 -19.83 -13.80 -6.16
C VAL A 444 -19.91 -14.54 -7.49
N PRO A 445 -20.00 -13.83 -8.65
CA PRO A 445 -20.15 -14.44 -9.96
C PRO A 445 -18.95 -15.32 -10.31
N LYS A 446 -19.21 -16.49 -10.89
CA LYS A 446 -18.15 -17.39 -11.41
C LYS A 446 -17.33 -16.77 -12.54
N TYR A 447 -17.74 -15.63 -13.05
CA TYR A 447 -16.98 -14.80 -13.96
C TYR A 447 -15.54 -14.61 -13.45
N TYR A 448 -15.36 -14.30 -12.15
CA TYR A 448 -14.04 -14.06 -11.55
C TYR A 448 -13.18 -15.32 -11.29
N ASP A 449 -13.68 -16.51 -11.63
CA ASP A 449 -12.90 -17.77 -11.56
C ASP A 449 -12.00 -17.99 -12.80
N THR A 450 -12.08 -17.10 -13.79
CA THR A 450 -11.32 -17.17 -15.05
C THR A 450 -10.73 -15.82 -15.43
N THR A 451 -9.68 -15.81 -16.25
CA THR A 451 -9.09 -14.61 -16.83
C THR A 451 -9.90 -14.10 -18.03
N HIS A 452 -9.84 -12.81 -18.31
CA HIS A 452 -10.61 -12.10 -19.33
C HIS A 452 -9.76 -11.34 -20.34
N GLU A 453 -8.47 -11.70 -20.43
CA GLU A 453 -7.49 -11.05 -21.33
C GLU A 453 -7.31 -9.55 -21.07
N ARG A 454 -7.57 -9.08 -19.82
CA ARG A 454 -7.37 -7.68 -19.44
C ARG A 454 -5.90 -7.30 -19.45
N LYS A 455 -5.04 -8.25 -19.08
CA LYS A 455 -3.58 -8.11 -19.13
C LYS A 455 -2.95 -9.37 -19.71
N VAL A 456 -2.41 -9.28 -20.92
CA VAL A 456 -1.84 -10.43 -21.66
C VAL A 456 -0.32 -10.28 -21.76
N ILE A 457 0.39 -11.38 -21.50
CA ILE A 457 1.85 -11.46 -21.62
C ILE A 457 2.24 -12.11 -22.92
N ASP A 458 2.87 -11.37 -23.84
CA ASP A 458 3.51 -11.93 -25.04
C ASP A 458 5.01 -12.14 -24.77
N SER A 459 5.42 -13.34 -24.45
CA SER A 459 6.83 -13.70 -24.18
C SER A 459 7.65 -13.95 -25.45
N SER A 460 7.18 -13.55 -26.64
CA SER A 460 7.88 -13.74 -27.91
C SER A 460 9.22 -13.01 -27.94
N LYS A 461 10.29 -13.76 -28.24
CA LYS A 461 11.65 -13.24 -28.46
C LYS A 461 11.98 -13.02 -29.94
N ASN A 462 10.97 -13.04 -30.82
CA ASN A 462 11.17 -12.78 -32.24
C ASN A 462 11.59 -11.31 -32.44
N ILE A 463 12.72 -11.11 -33.13
CA ILE A 463 13.31 -9.78 -33.39
C ILE A 463 12.28 -8.81 -34.00
N ILE A 464 11.40 -9.28 -34.89
CA ILE A 464 10.37 -8.45 -35.47
C ILE A 464 9.40 -7.93 -34.40
N ASN A 465 8.97 -8.79 -33.47
CA ASN A 465 8.08 -8.41 -32.37
C ASN A 465 8.77 -7.53 -31.31
N LEU A 466 10.09 -7.64 -31.17
CA LEU A 466 10.86 -6.79 -30.24
C LEU A 466 11.07 -5.36 -30.75
N ILE A 467 10.99 -5.15 -32.08
CA ILE A 467 11.30 -3.85 -32.72
C ILE A 467 10.02 -3.16 -33.23
N LYS A 468 8.96 -3.91 -33.53
CA LYS A 468 7.72 -3.35 -34.07
C LYS A 468 7.10 -2.37 -33.09
N HIS A 469 6.93 -1.11 -33.51
CA HIS A 469 6.15 -0.15 -32.72
C HIS A 469 4.68 -0.55 -32.78
N PRO A 470 4.01 -0.72 -31.62
CA PRO A 470 2.59 -0.92 -31.60
C PRO A 470 1.93 0.38 -32.07
N ASN A 471 0.96 0.26 -32.95
CA ASN A 471 0.03 1.32 -33.36
C ASN A 471 0.69 2.63 -33.87
N LYS A 472 1.40 2.54 -34.98
CA LYS A 472 1.50 3.65 -35.93
C LYS A 472 0.63 3.37 -37.13
#